data_f96c29438297c42e942c3e14aa516adf
#
_entry.id   f96c29438297c42e942c3e14aa516adf
#
_cell.length_a   1.000
_cell.length_b   1.000
_cell.length_c   1.000
_cell.angle_alpha   90.00
_cell.angle_beta   90.00
_cell.angle_gamma   90.00
#
_symmetry.space_group_name_H-M   'P 1'
#
loop_
_entity.id
_entity.type
_entity.pdbx_description
1 polymer ?
#
loop_
_entity_poly.entity_id
_entity_poly.type
_entity_poly.pdbx_seq_one_letter_code
_entity_poly.pdbx_strand_id
1 'polypeptide(L)'
;LAPDADYVMVQVAGSNMIMARELVGQVAEIAGWESYDLVRGADGEPVSLKGREFTGLTYTCPIRQDLKGTIIYGDHVTLDSGTGAVHTAPGHGQDDYLVALEFDVPLLMPVDDNGVLTDEAGPFAGLDVDEANPAIIAWLRKRGTLVAQKEILHSYPHCWRCHEPVIFRATDQWFVSMDKNSLRENALN
;
A
#
# COMPACT_ATOMS: atom_id res chain seq x y z
N LEU A 1 1.46 4.60 -7.15
CA LEU A 1 2.58 5.49 -7.45
C LEU A 1 2.13 6.95 -7.44
N ALA A 2 3.02 7.90 -7.17
CA ALA A 2 2.77 9.33 -7.35
C ALA A 2 2.71 9.66 -8.85
N PRO A 3 1.63 10.29 -9.37
CA PRO A 3 1.40 10.38 -10.82
C PRO A 3 2.48 11.13 -11.60
N ASP A 4 3.00 12.21 -11.04
CA ASP A 4 3.93 13.12 -11.71
C ASP A 4 5.39 12.97 -11.26
N ALA A 5 5.66 12.09 -10.31
CA ALA A 5 7.02 11.79 -9.86
C ALA A 5 7.79 10.96 -10.90
N ASP A 6 9.10 11.13 -10.91
CA ASP A 6 9.99 10.34 -11.75
C ASP A 6 10.36 9.03 -11.04
N TYR A 7 10.12 7.92 -11.71
CA TYR A 7 10.51 6.59 -11.25
C TYR A 7 11.64 6.05 -12.11
N VAL A 8 12.61 5.44 -11.47
CA VAL A 8 13.79 4.85 -12.12
C VAL A 8 13.93 3.38 -11.77
N MET A 9 14.62 2.65 -12.62
CA MET A 9 15.02 1.26 -12.33
C MET A 9 16.41 1.26 -11.71
N VAL A 10 16.48 0.79 -10.47
CA VAL A 10 17.71 0.65 -9.68
C VAL A 10 18.16 -0.80 -9.74
N GLN A 11 19.42 -1.02 -10.09
CA GLN A 11 20.05 -2.33 -10.08
C GLN A 11 20.99 -2.46 -8.87
N VAL A 12 20.74 -3.47 -8.03
CA VAL A 12 21.55 -3.78 -6.85
C VAL A 12 21.62 -5.28 -6.63
N ALA A 13 22.82 -5.81 -6.42
CA ALA A 13 23.08 -7.24 -6.17
C ALA A 13 22.38 -8.19 -7.18
N GLY A 14 22.32 -7.80 -8.45
CA GLY A 14 21.69 -8.59 -9.52
C GLY A 14 20.17 -8.53 -9.58
N SER A 15 19.54 -7.73 -8.73
CA SER A 15 18.09 -7.49 -8.74
C SER A 15 17.78 -6.10 -9.29
N ASN A 16 16.66 -5.97 -10.00
CA ASN A 16 16.14 -4.69 -10.48
C ASN A 16 14.93 -4.28 -9.65
N MET A 17 14.91 -3.02 -9.22
CA MET A 17 13.84 -2.45 -8.40
C MET A 17 13.38 -1.13 -9.03
N ILE A 18 12.07 -0.87 -8.98
CA ILE A 18 11.48 0.40 -9.43
C ILE A 18 11.14 1.21 -8.20
N MET A 19 11.60 2.46 -8.15
CA MET A 19 11.29 3.41 -7.09
C MET A 19 11.40 4.86 -7.56
N ALA A 20 10.82 5.76 -6.78
CA ALA A 20 10.93 7.18 -7.07
C ALA A 20 12.40 7.64 -7.04
N ARG A 21 12.81 8.37 -8.07
CA ARG A 21 14.21 8.79 -8.29
C ARG A 21 14.79 9.52 -7.09
N GLU A 22 14.03 10.41 -6.51
CA GLU A 22 14.47 11.23 -5.37
C GLU A 22 14.63 10.44 -4.06
N LEU A 23 14.02 9.25 -3.95
CA LEU A 23 14.10 8.39 -2.77
C LEU A 23 15.21 7.32 -2.85
N VAL A 24 15.87 7.16 -4.01
CA VAL A 24 16.89 6.11 -4.21
C VAL A 24 18.00 6.19 -3.16
N GLY A 25 18.55 7.38 -2.91
CA GLY A 25 19.62 7.56 -1.94
C GLY A 25 19.20 7.20 -0.52
N GLN A 26 17.99 7.61 -0.10
CA GLN A 26 17.44 7.29 1.21
C GLN A 26 17.19 5.79 1.36
N VAL A 27 16.65 5.14 0.33
CA VAL A 27 16.43 3.69 0.34
C VAL A 27 17.75 2.95 0.42
N ALA A 28 18.76 3.35 -0.35
CA ALA A 28 20.08 2.75 -0.34
C ALA A 28 20.73 2.81 1.05
N GLU A 29 20.63 3.95 1.74
CA GLU A 29 21.13 4.12 3.11
C GLU A 29 20.42 3.19 4.09
N ILE A 30 19.07 3.14 4.07
CA ILE A 30 18.27 2.30 4.98
C ILE A 30 18.53 0.82 4.71
N ALA A 31 18.67 0.42 3.44
CA ALA A 31 18.93 -0.94 3.03
C ALA A 31 20.40 -1.38 3.20
N GLY A 32 21.29 -0.43 3.50
CA GLY A 32 22.71 -0.71 3.65
C GLY A 32 23.40 -1.12 2.34
N TRP A 33 22.96 -0.57 1.20
CA TRP A 33 23.57 -0.88 -0.09
C TRP A 33 24.93 -0.20 -0.22
N GLU A 34 25.98 -0.99 -0.43
CA GLU A 34 27.33 -0.48 -0.67
C GLU A 34 27.45 0.23 -2.02
N SER A 35 26.71 -0.26 -3.02
CA SER A 35 26.65 0.33 -4.36
C SER A 35 25.32 -0.05 -5.05
N TYR A 36 24.90 0.80 -5.96
CA TYR A 36 23.80 0.53 -6.88
C TYR A 36 24.03 1.28 -8.18
N ASP A 37 23.41 0.83 -9.25
CA ASP A 37 23.40 1.50 -10.55
C ASP A 37 21.99 1.84 -10.97
N LEU A 38 21.84 2.93 -11.72
CA LEU A 38 20.60 3.24 -12.42
C LEU A 38 20.66 2.67 -13.83
N VAL A 39 19.61 1.96 -14.24
CA VAL A 39 19.51 1.48 -15.62
C VAL A 39 19.45 2.68 -16.56
N ARG A 40 20.32 2.68 -17.56
CA ARG A 40 20.48 3.80 -18.52
C ARG A 40 19.96 3.45 -19.88
N GLY A 41 19.43 4.46 -20.57
CA GLY A 41 19.04 4.38 -21.97
C GLY A 41 20.26 4.40 -22.91
N ALA A 42 19.97 4.34 -24.19
CA ALA A 42 21.00 4.41 -25.25
C ALA A 42 21.73 5.77 -25.30
N ASP A 43 21.12 6.82 -24.74
CA ASP A 43 21.66 8.17 -24.57
C ASP A 43 22.60 8.31 -23.37
N GLY A 44 22.73 7.27 -22.54
CA GLY A 44 23.50 7.25 -21.33
C GLY A 44 22.80 7.86 -20.10
N GLU A 45 21.59 8.38 -20.25
CA GLU A 45 20.81 8.93 -19.15
C GLU A 45 20.01 7.82 -18.43
N PRO A 46 19.73 7.98 -17.11
CA PRO A 46 18.87 7.05 -16.41
C PRO A 46 17.48 6.96 -17.07
N VAL A 47 17.02 5.75 -17.34
CA VAL A 47 15.64 5.53 -17.81
C VAL A 47 14.70 5.95 -16.71
N SER A 48 13.83 6.92 -17.01
CA SER A 48 12.87 7.48 -16.07
C SER A 48 11.49 7.56 -16.72
N LEU A 49 10.47 7.16 -15.97
CA LEU A 49 9.06 7.25 -16.38
C LEU A 49 8.27 7.95 -15.25
N LYS A 50 7.23 8.67 -15.62
CA LYS A 50 6.29 9.22 -14.64
C LYS A 50 5.45 8.09 -14.03
N GLY A 51 5.04 8.25 -12.76
CA GLY A 51 4.27 7.22 -12.08
C GLY A 51 3.02 6.80 -12.84
N ARG A 52 2.33 7.73 -13.49
CA ARG A 52 1.14 7.44 -14.33
C ARG A 52 1.43 6.57 -15.54
N GLU A 53 2.65 6.55 -16.05
CA GLU A 53 3.05 5.76 -17.23
C GLU A 53 3.16 4.26 -16.93
N PHE A 54 3.18 3.89 -15.62
CA PHE A 54 3.15 2.49 -15.18
C PHE A 54 1.74 1.91 -15.06
N THR A 55 0.71 2.74 -15.23
CA THR A 55 -0.69 2.32 -15.04
C THR A 55 -1.05 1.13 -15.91
N GLY A 56 -1.68 0.14 -15.30
CA GLY A 56 -2.13 -1.08 -15.97
C GLY A 56 -1.07 -2.18 -16.06
N LEU A 57 0.18 -1.92 -15.72
CA LEU A 57 1.15 -2.99 -15.55
C LEU A 57 0.76 -3.86 -14.35
N THR A 58 0.99 -5.16 -14.47
CA THR A 58 0.64 -6.13 -13.41
C THR A 58 1.86 -6.69 -12.74
N TYR A 59 1.70 -7.04 -11.47
CA TYR A 59 2.72 -7.74 -10.68
C TYR A 59 2.10 -8.95 -9.97
N THR A 60 2.93 -9.90 -9.59
CA THR A 60 2.50 -11.04 -8.77
C THR A 60 2.67 -10.70 -7.30
N CYS A 61 1.63 -10.92 -6.50
CA CYS A 61 1.70 -10.69 -5.06
C CYS A 61 2.83 -11.55 -4.43
N PRO A 62 3.74 -10.96 -3.65
CA PRO A 62 4.85 -11.71 -3.05
C PRO A 62 4.38 -12.76 -2.03
N ILE A 63 3.22 -12.57 -1.41
CA ILE A 63 2.65 -13.47 -0.42
C ILE A 63 1.78 -14.54 -1.09
N ARG A 64 0.88 -14.12 -1.98
CA ARG A 64 -0.04 -14.98 -2.71
C ARG A 64 0.30 -14.96 -4.20
N GLN A 65 1.04 -15.95 -4.66
CA GLN A 65 1.49 -16.02 -6.07
C GLN A 65 0.34 -16.27 -7.08
N ASP A 66 -0.80 -16.71 -6.61
CA ASP A 66 -2.05 -16.82 -7.36
C ASP A 66 -2.74 -15.48 -7.58
N LEU A 67 -2.39 -14.46 -6.79
CA LEU A 67 -2.96 -13.12 -6.85
C LEU A 67 -2.06 -12.17 -7.65
N LYS A 68 -2.67 -11.50 -8.62
CA LYS A 68 -2.02 -10.43 -9.39
C LYS A 68 -2.56 -9.08 -8.94
N GLY A 69 -1.66 -8.14 -8.71
CA GLY A 69 -1.98 -6.74 -8.52
C GLY A 69 -1.76 -5.93 -9.79
N THR A 70 -2.38 -4.77 -9.86
CA THR A 70 -2.21 -3.80 -10.94
C THR A 70 -1.55 -2.54 -10.39
N ILE A 71 -0.61 -1.97 -11.15
CA ILE A 71 -0.03 -0.69 -10.80
C ILE A 71 -1.01 0.42 -11.20
N ILE A 72 -1.32 1.25 -10.22
CA ILE A 72 -2.16 2.44 -10.36
C ILE A 72 -1.42 3.66 -9.81
N TYR A 73 -1.93 4.84 -10.04
CA TYR A 73 -1.42 6.07 -9.42
C TYR A 73 -2.48 6.70 -8.52
N GLY A 74 -2.03 7.57 -7.60
CA GLY A 74 -2.93 8.32 -6.73
C GLY A 74 -2.22 9.50 -6.09
N ASP A 75 -2.92 10.61 -5.95
CA ASP A 75 -2.38 11.86 -5.41
C ASP A 75 -2.04 11.77 -3.91
N HIS A 76 -2.56 10.75 -3.20
CA HIS A 76 -2.24 10.46 -1.81
C HIS A 76 -0.83 9.88 -1.62
N VAL A 77 -0.16 9.46 -2.70
CA VAL A 77 1.20 8.92 -2.62
C VAL A 77 2.19 10.07 -2.49
N THR A 78 2.80 10.20 -1.31
CA THR A 78 3.84 11.18 -1.03
C THR A 78 5.24 10.60 -1.24
N LEU A 79 6.24 11.50 -1.34
CA LEU A 79 7.64 11.12 -1.51
C LEU A 79 8.49 11.48 -0.26
N ASP A 80 7.85 11.54 0.90
CA ASP A 80 8.53 11.89 2.15
C ASP A 80 9.36 10.72 2.70
N SER A 81 9.00 9.48 2.34
CA SER A 81 9.67 8.28 2.84
C SER A 81 9.35 7.06 1.96
N GLY A 82 10.05 5.95 2.23
CA GLY A 82 9.85 4.69 1.52
C GLY A 82 10.42 4.71 0.11
N THR A 83 9.73 4.05 -0.82
CA THR A 83 10.17 3.88 -2.22
C THR A 83 9.38 4.74 -3.21
N GLY A 84 8.36 5.48 -2.74
CA GLY A 84 7.38 6.13 -3.61
C GLY A 84 6.35 5.15 -4.22
N ALA A 85 6.43 3.86 -3.88
CA ALA A 85 5.43 2.85 -4.23
C ALA A 85 4.71 2.42 -2.95
N VAL A 86 3.40 2.64 -2.91
CA VAL A 86 2.54 2.33 -1.75
C VAL A 86 1.64 1.14 -2.10
N HIS A 87 1.51 0.19 -1.19
CA HIS A 87 0.52 -0.87 -1.32
C HIS A 87 -0.87 -0.29 -1.05
N THR A 88 -1.78 -0.48 -2.00
CA THR A 88 -3.18 -0.03 -1.90
C THR A 88 -4.04 -1.16 -1.39
N ALA A 89 -4.72 -0.92 -0.25
CA ALA A 89 -5.62 -1.88 0.41
C ALA A 89 -7.03 -1.27 0.56
N PRO A 90 -7.90 -1.38 -0.47
CA PRO A 90 -9.21 -0.70 -0.50
C PRO A 90 -10.13 -1.04 0.67
N GLY A 91 -9.97 -2.22 1.26
CA GLY A 91 -10.72 -2.65 2.44
C GLY A 91 -10.26 -2.02 3.75
N HIS A 92 -9.09 -1.35 3.79
CA HIS A 92 -8.43 -0.94 5.02
C HIS A 92 -7.93 0.52 5.05
N GLY A 93 -8.22 1.31 4.01
CA GLY A 93 -7.88 2.73 3.93
C GLY A 93 -8.89 3.53 3.14
N GLN A 94 -9.23 4.74 3.60
CA GLN A 94 -10.18 5.59 2.91
C GLN A 94 -9.63 6.08 1.56
N ASP A 95 -8.39 6.55 1.53
CA ASP A 95 -7.75 7.00 0.30
C ASP A 95 -7.54 5.84 -0.67
N ASP A 96 -7.17 4.67 -0.15
CA ASP A 96 -7.06 3.43 -0.91
C ASP A 96 -8.39 3.02 -1.53
N TYR A 97 -9.49 3.15 -0.78
CA TYR A 97 -10.82 2.86 -1.27
C TYR A 97 -11.23 3.81 -2.41
N LEU A 98 -10.99 5.10 -2.25
CA LEU A 98 -11.36 6.10 -3.26
C LEU A 98 -10.59 5.90 -4.57
N VAL A 99 -9.28 5.68 -4.49
CA VAL A 99 -8.47 5.42 -5.69
C VAL A 99 -8.82 4.08 -6.33
N ALA A 100 -9.17 3.08 -5.53
CA ALA A 100 -9.61 1.78 -6.03
C ALA A 100 -10.90 1.86 -6.85
N LEU A 101 -11.83 2.72 -6.47
CA LEU A 101 -13.05 2.99 -7.26
C LEU A 101 -12.72 3.60 -8.63
N GLU A 102 -11.72 4.47 -8.71
CA GLU A 102 -11.32 5.12 -9.97
C GLU A 102 -10.72 4.11 -10.95
N PHE A 103 -9.95 3.13 -10.44
CA PHE A 103 -9.25 2.14 -11.27
C PHE A 103 -9.92 0.76 -11.30
N ASP A 104 -11.13 0.63 -10.77
CA ASP A 104 -11.88 -0.64 -10.69
C ASP A 104 -11.07 -1.78 -10.02
N VAL A 105 -10.33 -1.43 -8.94
CA VAL A 105 -9.55 -2.40 -8.16
C VAL A 105 -10.48 -3.16 -7.23
N PRO A 106 -10.44 -4.51 -7.21
CA PRO A 106 -11.30 -5.31 -6.36
C PRO A 106 -11.12 -5.02 -4.87
N LEU A 107 -12.24 -4.93 -4.15
CA LEU A 107 -12.25 -4.82 -2.70
C LEU A 107 -11.98 -6.19 -2.06
N LEU A 108 -10.78 -6.40 -1.54
CA LEU A 108 -10.43 -7.55 -0.72
C LEU A 108 -10.53 -7.18 0.76
N MET A 109 -11.08 -8.08 1.57
CA MET A 109 -11.28 -7.88 3.00
C MET A 109 -10.72 -9.07 3.80
N PRO A 110 -9.40 -9.21 3.89
CA PRO A 110 -8.77 -10.37 4.54
C PRO A 110 -8.82 -10.34 6.07
N VAL A 111 -9.45 -9.34 6.69
CA VAL A 111 -9.57 -9.22 8.16
C VAL A 111 -11.04 -9.32 8.57
N ASP A 112 -11.36 -10.23 9.47
CA ASP A 112 -12.72 -10.42 10.00
C ASP A 112 -13.12 -9.36 11.07
N ASP A 113 -14.31 -9.51 11.65
CA ASP A 113 -14.85 -8.59 12.66
C ASP A 113 -14.10 -8.63 14.00
N ASN A 114 -13.27 -9.65 14.22
CA ASN A 114 -12.48 -9.81 15.42
C ASN A 114 -11.02 -9.35 15.25
N GLY A 115 -10.64 -8.86 14.07
CA GLY A 115 -9.27 -8.48 13.75
C GLY A 115 -8.39 -9.67 13.33
N VAL A 116 -8.99 -10.83 13.03
CA VAL A 116 -8.28 -12.03 12.64
C VAL A 116 -8.23 -12.16 11.13
N LEU A 117 -7.09 -12.57 10.60
CA LEU A 117 -6.90 -12.78 9.17
C LEU A 117 -7.68 -14.01 8.69
N THR A 118 -8.48 -13.82 7.64
CA THR A 118 -9.27 -14.86 6.99
C THR A 118 -8.43 -15.71 6.02
N ASP A 119 -9.02 -16.75 5.43
CA ASP A 119 -8.37 -17.57 4.40
C ASP A 119 -7.86 -16.75 3.19
N GLU A 120 -8.41 -15.56 2.96
CA GLU A 120 -7.93 -14.63 1.92
C GLU A 120 -6.50 -14.14 2.18
N ALA A 121 -6.03 -14.16 3.44
CA ALA A 121 -4.65 -13.82 3.80
C ALA A 121 -3.64 -14.94 3.49
N GLY A 122 -4.09 -16.10 2.99
CA GLY A 122 -3.24 -17.21 2.60
C GLY A 122 -2.46 -17.81 3.78
N PRO A 123 -1.11 -17.79 3.76
CA PRO A 123 -0.31 -18.45 4.79
C PRO A 123 -0.42 -17.81 6.19
N PHE A 124 -1.08 -16.67 6.32
CA PHE A 124 -1.26 -15.94 7.57
C PHE A 124 -2.69 -16.02 8.11
N ALA A 125 -3.56 -16.81 7.47
CA ALA A 125 -4.93 -17.05 7.95
C ALA A 125 -4.95 -17.54 9.40
N GLY A 126 -5.88 -17.00 10.19
CA GLY A 126 -6.05 -17.33 11.60
C GLY A 126 -5.16 -16.55 12.57
N LEU A 127 -4.22 -15.74 12.09
CA LEU A 127 -3.46 -14.83 12.96
C LEU A 127 -4.25 -13.55 13.23
N ASP A 128 -4.11 -13.01 14.43
CA ASP A 128 -4.48 -11.64 14.72
C ASP A 128 -3.58 -10.67 13.95
N VAL A 129 -4.09 -9.47 13.62
CA VAL A 129 -3.35 -8.47 12.82
C VAL A 129 -2.02 -8.08 13.46
N ASP A 130 -1.94 -8.01 14.79
CA ASP A 130 -0.71 -7.65 15.50
C ASP A 130 0.32 -8.81 15.45
N GLU A 131 -0.14 -10.06 15.56
CA GLU A 131 0.68 -11.25 15.37
C GLU A 131 1.13 -11.44 13.92
N ALA A 132 0.30 -11.07 12.97
CA ALA A 132 0.59 -11.18 11.55
C ALA A 132 1.74 -10.28 11.11
N ASN A 133 1.86 -9.07 11.65
CA ASN A 133 2.89 -8.11 11.27
C ASN A 133 4.33 -8.68 11.35
N PRO A 134 4.81 -9.17 12.50
CA PRO A 134 6.13 -9.76 12.58
C PRO A 134 6.26 -11.06 11.76
N ALA A 135 5.19 -11.85 11.64
CA ALA A 135 5.19 -13.08 10.87
C ALA A 135 5.38 -12.81 9.37
N ILE A 136 4.69 -11.80 8.82
CA ILE A 136 4.81 -11.36 7.43
C ILE A 136 6.23 -10.85 7.15
N ILE A 137 6.78 -10.01 8.03
CA ILE A 137 8.15 -9.49 7.90
C ILE A 137 9.18 -10.63 7.89
N ALA A 138 9.06 -11.58 8.81
CA ALA A 138 9.95 -12.73 8.87
C ALA A 138 9.85 -13.61 7.60
N TRP A 139 8.64 -13.78 7.08
CA TRP A 139 8.38 -14.54 5.87
C TRP A 139 8.98 -13.88 4.61
N LEU A 140 8.80 -12.55 4.44
CA LEU A 140 9.39 -11.78 3.35
C LEU A 140 10.92 -11.80 3.41
N ARG A 141 11.49 -11.67 4.61
CA ARG A 141 12.95 -11.76 4.84
C ARG A 141 13.49 -13.13 4.43
N LYS A 142 12.84 -14.22 4.84
CA LYS A 142 13.23 -15.58 4.50
C LYS A 142 13.24 -15.83 2.99
N ARG A 143 12.36 -15.16 2.24
CA ARG A 143 12.25 -15.26 0.78
C ARG A 143 13.15 -14.29 0.01
N GLY A 144 13.87 -13.42 0.70
CA GLY A 144 14.71 -12.41 0.06
C GLY A 144 13.91 -11.33 -0.69
N THR A 145 12.62 -11.15 -0.34
CA THR A 145 11.75 -10.14 -0.95
C THR A 145 11.59 -8.89 -0.10
N LEU A 146 12.09 -8.90 1.14
CA LEU A 146 12.18 -7.72 1.99
C LEU A 146 13.44 -6.92 1.65
N VAL A 147 13.26 -5.72 1.11
CA VAL A 147 14.40 -4.83 0.78
C VAL A 147 15.00 -4.24 2.05
N ALA A 148 14.18 -3.59 2.85
CA ALA A 148 14.57 -3.00 4.13
C ALA A 148 13.35 -2.82 5.04
N GLN A 149 13.62 -2.54 6.31
CA GLN A 149 12.62 -2.22 7.31
C GLN A 149 13.10 -1.03 8.13
N LYS A 150 12.23 -0.07 8.36
CA LYS A 150 12.48 1.10 9.22
C LYS A 150 11.27 1.33 10.10
N GLU A 151 11.51 1.56 11.38
CA GLU A 151 10.49 2.02 12.32
C GLU A 151 10.23 3.51 12.10
N ILE A 152 8.97 3.88 12.11
CA ILE A 152 8.52 5.28 12.01
C ILE A 152 7.59 5.59 13.19
N LEU A 153 7.62 6.83 13.63
CA LEU A 153 6.68 7.35 14.62
C LEU A 153 5.64 8.21 13.88
N HIS A 154 4.38 7.85 14.01
CA HIS A 154 3.28 8.61 13.43
C HIS A 154 2.06 8.60 14.35
N SER A 155 1.14 9.54 14.13
CA SER A 155 -0.15 9.56 14.83
C SER A 155 -1.04 8.44 14.29
N TYR A 156 -1.65 7.68 15.18
CA TYR A 156 -2.59 6.62 14.84
C TYR A 156 -3.90 6.78 15.63
N PRO A 157 -5.06 6.57 15.02
CA PRO A 157 -6.34 6.70 15.72
C PRO A 157 -6.53 5.56 16.73
N HIS A 158 -6.98 5.94 17.92
CA HIS A 158 -7.31 5.02 19.00
C HIS A 158 -8.79 5.13 19.37
N CYS A 159 -9.36 4.04 19.83
CA CYS A 159 -10.72 4.02 20.36
C CYS A 159 -10.82 4.95 21.56
N TRP A 160 -11.76 5.90 21.55
CA TRP A 160 -11.96 6.86 22.65
C TRP A 160 -12.39 6.18 23.97
N ARG A 161 -12.87 4.94 23.93
CA ARG A 161 -13.38 4.21 25.07
C ARG A 161 -12.35 3.28 25.69
N CYS A 162 -11.71 2.40 24.93
CA CYS A 162 -10.72 1.45 25.42
C CYS A 162 -9.27 1.90 25.22
N HIS A 163 -9.05 2.97 24.43
CA HIS A 163 -7.73 3.52 24.07
C HIS A 163 -6.82 2.58 23.24
N GLU A 164 -7.37 1.47 22.74
CA GLU A 164 -6.66 0.57 21.83
C GLU A 164 -6.66 1.11 20.42
N PRO A 165 -5.65 0.77 19.59
CA PRO A 165 -5.62 1.11 18.17
C PRO A 165 -6.87 0.60 17.45
N VAL A 166 -7.37 1.37 16.47
CA VAL A 166 -8.51 0.94 15.68
C VAL A 166 -8.05 0.28 14.38
N ILE A 167 -8.81 -0.69 13.87
CA ILE A 167 -8.60 -1.29 12.57
C ILE A 167 -9.62 -0.68 11.62
N PHE A 168 -9.12 -0.12 10.50
CA PHE A 168 -9.99 0.34 9.43
C PHE A 168 -10.45 -0.85 8.59
N ARG A 169 -11.77 -0.96 8.40
CA ARG A 169 -12.38 -2.03 7.60
C ARG A 169 -13.55 -1.47 6.80
N ALA A 170 -13.64 -1.84 5.52
CA ALA A 170 -14.84 -1.60 4.75
C ALA A 170 -15.92 -2.58 5.21
N THR A 171 -17.07 -2.07 5.59
CA THR A 171 -18.24 -2.85 6.04
C THR A 171 -19.50 -2.32 5.39
N ASP A 172 -20.47 -3.20 5.16
CA ASP A 172 -21.79 -2.79 4.68
C ASP A 172 -22.46 -1.89 5.70
N GLN A 173 -22.94 -0.74 5.25
CA GLN A 173 -23.59 0.26 6.08
C GLN A 173 -24.94 0.68 5.48
N TRP A 174 -25.88 0.96 6.35
CA TRP A 174 -27.15 1.59 5.97
C TRP A 174 -27.00 3.10 5.97
N PHE A 175 -27.32 3.71 4.82
CA PHE A 175 -27.34 5.17 4.68
C PHE A 175 -28.77 5.65 4.46
N VAL A 176 -29.20 6.63 5.28
CA VAL A 176 -30.50 7.27 5.15
C VAL A 176 -30.29 8.72 4.73
N SER A 177 -30.84 9.08 3.57
CA SER A 177 -30.78 10.47 3.11
C SER A 177 -31.66 11.34 4.01
N MET A 178 -31.03 12.23 4.76
CA MET A 178 -31.74 13.15 5.67
C MET A 178 -32.49 14.27 4.97
N ASP A 179 -32.11 14.57 3.73
CA ASP A 179 -32.69 15.66 2.95
C ASP A 179 -33.78 15.18 2.00
N LYS A 180 -33.81 13.88 1.67
CA LYS A 180 -34.84 13.30 0.83
C LYS A 180 -36.17 13.22 1.59
N ASN A 181 -37.25 13.69 0.93
CA ASN A 181 -38.59 13.77 1.51
C ASN A 181 -38.67 14.62 2.80
N SER A 182 -37.83 15.63 2.92
CA SER A 182 -37.77 16.53 4.08
C SER A 182 -37.67 15.80 5.43
N LEU A 183 -36.93 14.65 5.47
CA LEU A 183 -36.84 13.84 6.68
C LEU A 183 -36.29 14.65 7.85
N ARG A 184 -35.24 15.46 7.62
CA ARG A 184 -34.61 16.32 8.63
C ARG A 184 -35.60 17.36 9.17
N GLU A 185 -36.32 18.04 8.28
CA GLU A 185 -37.29 19.06 8.65
C GLU A 185 -38.43 18.47 9.47
N ASN A 186 -38.96 17.30 9.03
CA ASN A 186 -40.04 16.63 9.75
C ASN A 186 -39.60 16.08 11.13
N ALA A 187 -38.35 15.75 11.30
CA ALA A 187 -37.82 15.27 12.57
C ALA A 187 -37.52 16.39 13.58
N LEU A 188 -37.36 17.64 13.12
CA LEU A 188 -37.06 18.81 13.95
C LEU A 188 -38.31 19.59 14.34
N ASN A 189 -39.47 19.32 13.74
CA ASN A 189 -40.77 19.88 14.04
C ASN A 189 -41.60 18.97 14.96
#